data_a875aba668f475d317467f71bae3ec23
#
_entry.id   a875aba668f475d317467f71bae3ec23
#
_cell.length_a   1.000
_cell.length_b   1.000
_cell.length_c   1.000
_cell.angle_alpha   90.00
_cell.angle_beta   90.00
_cell.angle_gamma   90.00
#
_symmetry.space_group_name_H-M   'P 1'
#
loop_
_entity.id
_entity.type
_entity.pdbx_description
1 polymer ?
#
loop_
_entity_poly.entity_id
_entity_poly.type
_entity_poly.pdbx_seq_one_letter_code
_entity_poly.pdbx_strand_id
1 'polypeptide(L)' 'KHYEVNYKDGKKQGLRTEWHRNGQKESETPYKDDKRHGLATYWTWDGQVKPQIMWKDGEKVERIKNKSLVL' A
#
# COMPACT_ATOMS: atom_id res chain seq x y z
N LYS A 1 -1.11 16.54 6.80
CA LYS A 1 -1.17 15.15 6.37
C LYS A 1 -1.45 14.24 7.54
N HIS A 2 -2.28 13.27 7.32
CA HIS A 2 -2.76 12.39 8.39
C HIS A 2 -2.63 10.94 7.98
N TYR A 3 -2.32 10.08 8.94
CA TYR A 3 -2.30 8.65 8.65
C TYR A 3 -2.82 7.88 9.86
N GLU A 4 -3.29 6.66 9.59
CA GLU A 4 -3.75 5.73 10.61
C GLU A 4 -3.20 4.35 10.31
N VAL A 5 -2.83 3.63 11.35
CA VAL A 5 -2.38 2.25 11.21
C VAL A 5 -2.72 1.52 12.49
N ASN A 6 -3.07 0.25 12.35
CA ASN A 6 -3.36 -0.59 13.51
C ASN A 6 -2.09 -1.29 13.99
N TYR A 7 -2.02 -1.50 15.29
CA TYR A 7 -0.92 -2.22 15.90
C TYR A 7 -1.44 -3.44 16.64
N LYS A 8 -0.64 -4.49 16.64
CA LYS A 8 -0.93 -5.67 17.43
C LYS A 8 0.39 -6.19 17.98
N ASP A 9 0.45 -6.34 19.32
CA ASP A 9 1.67 -6.79 19.99
C ASP A 9 2.87 -5.91 19.59
N GLY A 10 2.63 -4.60 19.49
CA GLY A 10 3.68 -3.64 19.18
C GLY A 10 4.10 -3.55 17.74
N LYS A 11 3.45 -4.28 16.86
CA LYS A 11 3.80 -4.29 15.44
C LYS A 11 2.64 -3.79 14.59
N LYS A 12 2.97 -3.14 13.49
CA LYS A 12 1.94 -2.72 12.54
C LYS A 12 1.26 -3.94 11.96
N GLN A 13 -0.06 -3.91 11.96
CA GLN A 13 -0.84 -5.05 11.52
C GLN A 13 -2.11 -4.53 10.87
N GLY A 14 -2.37 -4.96 9.62
CA GLY A 14 -3.56 -4.54 8.93
C GLY A 14 -3.28 -3.35 8.05
N LEU A 15 -4.31 -2.58 7.76
CA LEU A 15 -4.25 -1.53 6.75
C LEU A 15 -3.70 -0.23 7.32
N ARG A 16 -2.70 0.33 6.64
CA ARG A 16 -2.20 1.66 6.94
C ARG A 16 -2.76 2.61 5.89
N THR A 17 -3.48 3.63 6.33
CA THR A 17 -4.12 4.60 5.43
C THR A 17 -3.51 5.97 5.64
N GLU A 18 -3.18 6.65 4.55
CA GLU A 18 -2.72 8.03 4.59
C GLU A 18 -3.66 8.90 3.76
N TRP A 19 -3.80 10.17 4.17
CA TRP A 19 -4.65 11.12 3.48
C TRP A 19 -3.84 12.34 3.03
N HIS A 20 -4.25 12.88 1.88
CA HIS A 20 -3.73 14.16 1.41
C HIS A 20 -4.29 15.29 2.30
N ARG A 21 -3.70 16.46 2.16
CA ARG A 21 -4.16 17.64 2.90
C ARG A 21 -5.62 17.93 2.66
N ASN A 22 -6.10 17.67 1.45
CA ASN A 22 -7.49 17.97 1.10
C ASN A 22 -8.48 16.95 1.64
N GLY A 23 -8.02 15.99 2.42
CA GLY A 23 -8.89 15.00 3.05
C GLY A 23 -9.12 13.75 2.24
N GLN A 24 -8.65 13.70 1.01
CA GLN A 24 -8.80 12.50 0.20
C GLN A 24 -7.68 11.52 0.48
N LYS A 25 -7.97 10.23 0.31
CA LYS A 25 -6.97 9.21 0.57
C LYS A 25 -5.79 9.35 -0.36
N GLU A 26 -4.61 9.18 0.19
CA GLU A 26 -3.37 9.14 -0.58
C GLU A 26 -2.92 7.71 -0.82
N SER A 27 -3.05 6.85 0.18
CA SER A 27 -2.60 5.47 0.04
C SER A 27 -3.27 4.58 1.05
N GLU A 28 -3.37 3.30 0.68
CA GLU A 28 -3.75 2.23 1.58
C GLU A 28 -2.76 1.11 1.39
N THR A 29 -2.02 0.78 2.45
CA THR A 29 -0.99 -0.23 2.39
C THR A 29 -1.22 -1.27 3.47
N PRO A 30 -1.39 -2.55 3.11
CA PRO A 30 -1.53 -3.58 4.13
C PRO A 30 -0.19 -3.91 4.78
N TYR A 31 -0.23 -4.14 6.07
CA TYR A 31 0.96 -4.51 6.85
C TYR A 31 0.75 -5.82 7.58
N LYS A 32 1.81 -6.56 7.73
CA LYS A 32 1.83 -7.77 8.55
C LYS A 32 3.15 -7.81 9.29
N ASP A 33 3.08 -7.80 10.63
CA ASP A 33 4.28 -7.86 11.48
C ASP A 33 5.28 -6.78 11.08
N ASP A 34 4.81 -5.52 10.99
CA ASP A 34 5.62 -4.36 10.68
C ASP A 34 6.10 -4.28 9.24
N LYS A 35 5.73 -5.22 8.39
CA LYS A 35 6.19 -5.24 7.01
C LYS A 35 5.01 -5.07 6.07
N ARG A 36 5.24 -4.35 4.96
CA ARG A 36 4.21 -4.26 3.93
C ARG A 36 3.97 -5.64 3.35
N HIS A 37 2.69 -5.99 3.25
CA HIS A 37 2.33 -7.32 2.76
C HIS A 37 0.94 -7.27 2.15
N GLY A 38 0.87 -7.40 0.83
CA GLY A 38 -0.38 -7.37 0.10
C GLY A 38 -0.40 -6.28 -0.92
N LEU A 39 -1.58 -6.02 -1.47
CA LEU A 39 -1.75 -5.06 -2.56
C LEU A 39 -1.96 -3.67 -1.99
N ALA A 40 -1.05 -2.76 -2.31
CA ALA A 40 -1.15 -1.37 -1.89
C ALA A 40 -1.77 -0.53 -2.99
N THR A 41 -2.64 0.40 -2.60
CA THR A 41 -3.31 1.28 -3.53
C THR A 41 -2.92 2.72 -3.23
N TYR A 42 -2.69 3.50 -4.28
CA TYR A 42 -2.28 4.89 -4.16
C TYR A 42 -3.18 5.77 -5.01
N TRP A 43 -3.40 7.00 -4.56
CA TRP A 43 -4.24 7.97 -5.27
C TRP A 43 -3.52 9.30 -5.39
N THR A 44 -3.81 10.02 -6.49
CA THR A 44 -3.36 11.39 -6.61
C THR A 44 -4.21 12.28 -5.72
N TRP A 45 -3.76 13.53 -5.53
CA TRP A 45 -4.49 14.45 -4.66
C TRP A 45 -5.89 14.77 -5.19
N ASP A 46 -6.12 14.59 -6.48
CA ASP A 46 -7.45 14.83 -7.06
C ASP A 46 -8.29 13.55 -7.14
N GLY A 47 -7.82 12.46 -6.51
CA GLY A 47 -8.64 11.26 -6.35
C GLY A 47 -8.45 10.19 -7.41
N GLN A 48 -7.55 10.39 -8.35
CA GLN A 48 -7.33 9.37 -9.38
C GLN A 48 -6.41 8.28 -8.87
N VAL A 49 -6.73 7.03 -9.20
CA VAL A 49 -5.95 5.90 -8.72
C VAL A 49 -4.66 5.77 -9.53
N LYS A 50 -3.56 5.55 -8.81
CA LYS A 50 -2.27 5.27 -9.42
C LYS A 50 -2.10 3.77 -9.56
N PRO A 51 -1.10 3.30 -10.33
CA PRO A 51 -0.83 1.87 -10.41
C PRO A 51 -0.61 1.27 -9.03
N GLN A 52 -1.21 0.12 -8.80
CA GLN A 52 -1.09 -0.57 -7.53
C GLN A 52 0.24 -1.32 -7.46
N ILE A 53 0.72 -1.50 -6.23
CA ILE A 53 1.98 -2.18 -5.99
C ILE A 53 1.72 -3.35 -5.06
N MET A 54 2.23 -4.51 -5.44
CA MET A 54 2.15 -5.69 -4.59
C MET A 54 3.39 -5.77 -3.71
N TRP A 55 3.19 -5.98 -2.42
CA TRP A 55 4.27 -6.11 -1.46
C TRP A 55 4.24 -7.48 -0.83
N LYS A 56 5.41 -7.99 -0.51
CA LYS A 56 5.53 -9.25 0.20
C LYS A 56 6.71 -9.16 1.16
N ASP A 57 6.43 -9.30 2.46
CA ASP A 57 7.46 -9.27 3.50
C ASP A 57 8.34 -8.04 3.40
N GLY A 58 7.73 -6.90 3.09
CA GLY A 58 8.42 -5.63 3.02
C GLY A 58 9.09 -5.33 1.69
N GLU A 59 9.01 -6.25 0.74
CA GLU A 59 9.63 -6.06 -0.56
C GLU A 59 8.60 -5.90 -1.65
N LYS A 60 8.91 -5.03 -2.60
CA LYS A 60 8.04 -4.81 -3.74
C LYS A 60 8.13 -6.00 -4.69
N VAL A 61 6.98 -6.54 -5.08
CA VAL A 61 6.92 -7.66 -6.01
C VAL A 61 6.66 -7.11 -7.39
N GLU A 62 7.58 -7.39 -8.31
CA GLU A 62 7.40 -6.97 -9.69
C GLU A 62 6.36 -7.83 -10.35
N ARG A 63 5.47 -7.19 -11.04
CA ARG A 63 4.44 -7.92 -11.74
C ARG A 63 4.88 -8.19 -13.12
N ILE A 64 5.54 -8.59 -13.57
CA ILE A 64 6.09 -8.69 -14.86
C ILE A 64 5.30 -8.88 -16.02
N LYS A 65 5.36 -8.66 -15.78
CA LYS A 65 4.93 -8.71 -16.46
C LYS A 65 5.02 -9.45 -17.30
N ASN A 66 5.36 -9.72 -16.36
CA ASN A 66 5.38 -10.23 -16.86
C ASN A 66 5.46 -10.95 -17.54
N LYS A 67 5.58 -11.31 -17.42
CA LYS A 67 5.82 -11.75 -17.94
C LYS A 67 5.58 -12.21 -18.64
N SER A 68 5.47 -12.01 -18.54
CA SER A 68 5.28 -12.20 -19.25
C SER A 68 5.26 -12.69 -19.84
N LEU A 69 5.36 -12.72 -19.73
CA LEU A 69 5.35 -12.97 -20.33
C LEU A 69 5.33 -13.50 -21.00
N VAL A 70 5.43 -13.58 -21.03
CA VAL A 70 5.50 -13.83 -21.69
C VAL A 70 5.48 -14.39 -22.29
N LEU A 71 5.48 -14.61 -22.42
CA LEU A 71 5.62 -14.94 -22.97
C LEU A 71 5.75 -15.16 -23.39
#